data_1604e52919cc5d10378990bff4924980
#
_entry.id   1604e52919cc5d10378990bff4924980
#
_cell.length_a   1.000
_cell.length_b   1.000
_cell.length_c   1.000
_cell.angle_alpha   90.00
_cell.angle_beta   90.00
_cell.angle_gamma   90.00
#
_symmetry.space_group_name_H-M   'P 1'
#
loop_
_entity.id
_entity.type
_entity.pdbx_description
1 polymer ?
#
loop_
_entity_poly.entity_id
_entity_poly.type
_entity_poly.pdbx_seq_one_letter_code
_entity_poly.pdbx_strand_id
1 'polypeptide(L)'
;MLKIFFSLLVLNTIIAIEPSNVSTKGIELGDTLLVHKTPTCGCCKKWVDHMKVEGFLLETKNHQSLIKIKDELKIDSKYRSCHTAVSSDGYFFEGHVPSKYVRKFLEENNKDARGLSVPGMPLGSPGMEVDGKFTPYDVLIHLRDGTTEVYAEIREL
;
A
#
# COMPACT_ATOMS: atom_id res chain seq x y z
N MET A 1 -44.39 71.21 -0.15
CA MET A 1 -44.48 69.81 0.34
C MET A 1 -43.50 68.92 -0.45
N LEU A 2 -42.32 68.68 0.13
CA LEU A 2 -41.28 67.93 -0.53
C LEU A 2 -41.32 66.50 0.01
N LYS A 3 -41.62 65.49 -0.86
CA LYS A 3 -41.67 64.10 -0.51
C LYS A 3 -40.31 63.50 -0.78
N ILE A 4 -39.59 63.19 0.30
CA ILE A 4 -38.26 62.46 0.25
C ILE A 4 -38.57 60.95 0.15
N PHE A 5 -38.26 60.35 -0.99
CA PHE A 5 -38.28 58.90 -1.17
C PHE A 5 -36.95 58.30 -0.62
N PHE A 6 -37.07 57.58 0.48
CA PHE A 6 -35.97 56.76 1.00
C PHE A 6 -35.95 55.45 0.23
N SER A 7 -34.97 55.28 -0.64
CA SER A 7 -34.72 54.02 -1.35
C SER A 7 -33.89 53.12 -0.44
N LEU A 8 -34.49 52.02 0.05
CA LEU A 8 -33.80 51.01 0.81
C LEU A 8 -33.03 50.11 -0.16
N LEU A 9 -31.68 50.25 -0.22
CA LEU A 9 -30.80 49.32 -0.94
C LEU A 9 -30.65 48.07 -0.06
N VAL A 10 -31.29 46.97 -0.43
CA VAL A 10 -31.05 45.66 0.18
C VAL A 10 -29.80 45.06 -0.48
N LEU A 11 -28.70 45.05 0.28
CA LEU A 11 -27.45 44.44 -0.13
C LEU A 11 -27.56 42.93 0.08
N ASN A 12 -27.84 42.17 -0.98
CA ASN A 12 -27.81 40.72 -0.96
C ASN A 12 -26.34 40.25 -0.95
N THR A 13 -25.81 39.91 0.23
CA THR A 13 -24.53 39.21 0.37
C THR A 13 -24.73 37.73 -0.03
N ILE A 14 -24.30 37.39 -1.24
CA ILE A 14 -24.19 36.00 -1.67
C ILE A 14 -22.97 35.44 -0.96
N ILE A 15 -23.20 34.60 0.06
CA ILE A 15 -22.12 33.78 0.66
C ILE A 15 -21.78 32.71 -0.37
N ALA A 16 -20.65 32.88 -1.05
CA ALA A 16 -20.07 31.85 -1.89
C ALA A 16 -19.55 30.74 -0.95
N ILE A 17 -20.24 29.59 -0.94
CA ILE A 17 -19.74 28.37 -0.33
C ILE A 17 -18.64 27.86 -1.26
N GLU A 18 -17.39 28.08 -0.90
CA GLU A 18 -16.27 27.43 -1.59
C GLU A 18 -16.40 25.90 -1.41
N PRO A 19 -16.35 25.11 -2.49
CA PRO A 19 -16.31 23.66 -2.36
C PRO A 19 -15.01 23.31 -1.63
N SER A 20 -15.15 22.72 -0.44
CA SER A 20 -14.04 22.12 0.29
C SER A 20 -13.29 21.20 -0.68
N ASN A 21 -12.03 21.53 -0.97
CA ASN A 21 -11.12 20.74 -1.80
C ASN A 21 -10.83 19.43 -1.05
N VAL A 22 -11.73 18.46 -1.16
CA VAL A 22 -11.44 17.08 -0.84
C VAL A 22 -10.45 16.64 -1.91
N SER A 23 -9.16 16.69 -1.56
CA SER A 23 -8.10 16.10 -2.36
C SER A 23 -8.36 14.59 -2.44
N THR A 24 -9.17 14.17 -3.40
CA THR A 24 -9.16 12.82 -3.89
C THR A 24 -7.86 12.66 -4.69
N LYS A 25 -6.74 12.45 -3.97
CA LYS A 25 -5.55 11.90 -4.59
C LYS A 25 -5.92 10.46 -4.94
N GLY A 26 -6.57 10.30 -6.09
CA GLY A 26 -6.79 9.00 -6.71
C GLY A 26 -5.43 8.31 -6.83
N ILE A 27 -5.42 7.01 -6.65
CA ILE A 27 -4.26 6.17 -6.96
C ILE A 27 -3.82 6.58 -8.37
N GLU A 28 -2.71 7.31 -8.47
CA GLU A 28 -2.13 7.65 -9.76
C GLU A 28 -1.64 6.36 -10.42
N LEU A 29 -1.55 6.33 -11.77
CA LEU A 29 -1.08 5.17 -12.55
C LEU A 29 0.31 4.61 -12.10
N GLY A 30 0.99 5.26 -11.15
CA GLY A 30 2.23 4.84 -10.52
C GLY A 30 2.11 3.69 -9.51
N ASP A 31 0.91 3.38 -9.04
CA ASP A 31 0.69 2.35 -8.00
C ASP A 31 0.45 0.94 -8.57
N THR A 32 0.83 0.71 -9.84
CA THR A 32 0.82 -0.65 -10.42
C THR A 32 1.96 -1.48 -9.84
N LEU A 33 1.61 -2.61 -9.24
CA LEU A 33 2.58 -3.55 -8.68
C LEU A 33 2.74 -4.76 -9.60
N LEU A 34 3.98 -5.10 -9.96
CA LEU A 34 4.30 -6.35 -10.63
C LEU A 34 4.59 -7.43 -9.59
N VAL A 35 3.70 -8.42 -9.49
CA VAL A 35 3.79 -9.49 -8.50
C VAL A 35 4.46 -10.73 -9.09
N HIS A 36 5.64 -11.06 -8.61
CA HIS A 36 6.38 -12.26 -8.93
C HIS A 36 6.00 -13.38 -7.97
N LYS A 37 5.47 -14.49 -8.48
CA LYS A 37 5.04 -15.65 -7.69
C LYS A 37 5.23 -16.95 -8.46
N THR A 38 5.09 -18.10 -7.79
CA THR A 38 4.98 -19.38 -8.47
C THR A 38 3.55 -19.66 -8.93
N PRO A 39 3.31 -20.41 -10.01
CA PRO A 39 1.97 -20.63 -10.54
C PRO A 39 1.04 -21.34 -9.54
N THR A 40 1.58 -22.20 -8.69
CA THR A 40 0.84 -23.03 -7.73
C THR A 40 0.66 -22.39 -6.34
N CYS A 41 1.16 -21.17 -6.12
CA CYS A 41 1.07 -20.49 -4.83
C CYS A 41 -0.36 -19.97 -4.58
N GLY A 42 -1.16 -20.73 -3.82
CA GLY A 42 -2.54 -20.36 -3.49
C GLY A 42 -2.65 -19.14 -2.57
N CYS A 43 -1.80 -19.04 -1.54
CA CYS A 43 -1.78 -17.88 -0.64
C CYS A 43 -1.33 -16.60 -1.37
N CYS A 44 -0.39 -16.71 -2.31
CA CYS A 44 0.01 -15.57 -3.16
C CYS A 44 -1.18 -15.06 -4.00
N LYS A 45 -2.01 -15.98 -4.53
CA LYS A 45 -3.22 -15.58 -5.26
C LYS A 45 -4.18 -14.83 -4.37
N LYS A 46 -4.42 -15.32 -3.15
CA LYS A 46 -5.29 -14.66 -2.17
C LYS A 46 -4.77 -13.27 -1.79
N TRP A 47 -3.45 -13.11 -1.62
CA TRP A 47 -2.85 -11.80 -1.39
C TRP A 47 -3.07 -10.84 -2.57
N VAL A 48 -2.91 -11.31 -3.81
CA VAL A 48 -3.22 -10.52 -5.02
C VAL A 48 -4.69 -10.10 -5.04
N ASP A 49 -5.61 -11.01 -4.71
CA ASP A 49 -7.04 -10.72 -4.66
C ASP A 49 -7.35 -9.67 -3.56
N HIS A 50 -6.73 -9.79 -2.37
CA HIS A 50 -6.82 -8.80 -1.30
C HIS A 50 -6.36 -7.40 -1.78
N MET A 51 -5.20 -7.31 -2.40
CA MET A 51 -4.67 -6.04 -2.90
C MET A 51 -5.57 -5.40 -3.96
N LYS A 52 -6.19 -6.20 -4.84
CA LYS A 52 -7.16 -5.72 -5.84
C LYS A 52 -8.43 -5.16 -5.20
N VAL A 53 -8.97 -5.84 -4.18
CA VAL A 53 -10.14 -5.35 -3.42
C VAL A 53 -9.83 -4.00 -2.78
N GLU A 54 -8.60 -3.82 -2.31
CA GLU A 54 -8.10 -2.58 -1.72
C GLU A 54 -7.73 -1.50 -2.76
N GLY A 55 -8.01 -1.75 -4.07
CA GLY A 55 -7.89 -0.76 -5.13
C GLY A 55 -6.51 -0.65 -5.79
N PHE A 56 -5.58 -1.58 -5.52
CA PHE A 56 -4.29 -1.62 -6.21
C PHE A 56 -4.43 -2.18 -7.63
N LEU A 57 -3.67 -1.65 -8.57
CA LEU A 57 -3.48 -2.22 -9.89
C LEU A 57 -2.32 -3.23 -9.84
N LEU A 58 -2.59 -4.46 -10.29
CA LEU A 58 -1.63 -5.56 -10.16
C LEU A 58 -1.48 -6.32 -11.48
N GLU A 59 -0.22 -6.48 -11.87
CA GLU A 59 0.19 -7.46 -12.87
C GLU A 59 0.85 -8.66 -12.18
N THR A 60 0.67 -9.86 -12.70
CA THR A 60 1.27 -11.07 -12.12
C THR A 60 2.19 -11.75 -13.12
N LYS A 61 3.39 -12.14 -12.65
CA LYS A 61 4.36 -12.90 -13.42
C LYS A 61 4.72 -14.19 -12.69
N ASN A 62 4.46 -15.32 -13.34
CA ASN A 62 4.78 -16.63 -12.77
C ASN A 62 6.22 -17.03 -13.08
N HIS A 63 6.88 -17.63 -12.09
CA HIS A 63 8.25 -18.14 -12.18
C HIS A 63 8.34 -19.55 -11.58
N GLN A 64 9.24 -20.38 -12.09
CA GLN A 64 9.56 -21.67 -11.46
C GLN A 64 10.30 -21.48 -10.12
N SER A 65 11.10 -20.41 -10.02
CA SER A 65 11.83 -20.03 -8.81
C SER A 65 11.91 -18.51 -8.71
N LEU A 66 11.83 -18.00 -7.50
CA LEU A 66 11.94 -16.55 -7.21
C LEU A 66 13.33 -16.16 -6.70
N ILE A 67 14.26 -17.10 -6.56
CA ILE A 67 15.58 -16.84 -5.98
C ILE A 67 16.28 -15.70 -6.71
N LYS A 68 16.37 -15.78 -8.04
CA LYS A 68 17.05 -14.77 -8.86
C LYS A 68 16.49 -13.37 -8.64
N ILE A 69 15.15 -13.21 -8.64
CA ILE A 69 14.48 -11.91 -8.43
C ILE A 69 14.77 -11.36 -7.05
N LYS A 70 14.70 -12.21 -6.02
CA LYS A 70 14.99 -11.80 -4.64
C LYS A 70 16.47 -11.44 -4.44
N ASP A 71 17.38 -12.11 -5.16
CA ASP A 71 18.81 -11.78 -5.16
C ASP A 71 19.07 -10.43 -5.86
N GLU A 72 18.44 -10.18 -7.02
CA GLU A 72 18.53 -8.90 -7.75
C GLU A 72 18.01 -7.74 -6.90
N LEU A 73 16.92 -7.97 -6.16
CA LEU A 73 16.36 -7.01 -5.21
C LEU A 73 17.13 -6.95 -3.89
N LYS A 74 18.19 -7.77 -3.73
CA LYS A 74 19.02 -7.87 -2.52
C LYS A 74 18.18 -8.10 -1.25
N ILE A 75 17.17 -8.96 -1.34
CA ILE A 75 16.37 -9.39 -0.19
C ILE A 75 17.11 -10.52 0.49
N ASP A 76 17.58 -10.30 1.72
CA ASP A 76 18.26 -11.30 2.52
C ASP A 76 17.34 -12.52 2.75
N SER A 77 17.93 -13.73 2.74
CA SER A 77 17.21 -15.00 2.87
C SER A 77 16.30 -15.07 4.10
N LYS A 78 16.71 -14.48 5.22
CA LYS A 78 15.94 -14.44 6.48
C LYS A 78 14.63 -13.63 6.39
N TYR A 79 14.51 -12.76 5.39
CA TYR A 79 13.32 -11.92 5.17
C TYR A 79 12.42 -12.42 4.05
N ARG A 80 12.82 -13.50 3.35
CA ARG A 80 12.09 -14.02 2.18
C ARG A 80 10.80 -14.72 2.56
N SER A 81 9.81 -14.60 1.69
CA SER A 81 8.51 -15.23 1.74
C SER A 81 8.15 -15.86 0.39
N CYS A 82 6.87 -16.12 0.12
CA CYS A 82 6.41 -16.88 -1.04
C CYS A 82 6.24 -16.06 -2.33
N HIS A 83 6.19 -14.72 -2.26
CA HIS A 83 6.09 -13.84 -3.43
C HIS A 83 6.77 -12.50 -3.17
N THR A 84 6.99 -11.75 -4.24
CA THR A 84 7.58 -10.42 -4.21
C THR A 84 6.82 -9.52 -5.16
N ALA A 85 6.25 -8.43 -4.68
CA ALA A 85 5.68 -7.38 -5.52
C ALA A 85 6.69 -6.24 -5.68
N VAL A 86 6.69 -5.59 -6.85
CA VAL A 86 7.59 -4.46 -7.16
C VAL A 86 6.78 -3.33 -7.76
N SER A 87 6.93 -2.12 -7.21
CA SER A 87 6.31 -0.91 -7.75
C SER A 87 7.05 -0.38 -8.98
N SER A 88 6.43 0.53 -9.72
CA SER A 88 7.08 1.25 -10.84
C SER A 88 8.34 2.01 -10.42
N ASP A 89 8.39 2.49 -9.18
CA ASP A 89 9.56 3.19 -8.62
C ASP A 89 10.65 2.25 -8.09
N GLY A 90 10.45 0.93 -8.22
CA GLY A 90 11.42 -0.10 -7.83
C GLY A 90 11.41 -0.46 -6.34
N TYR A 91 10.41 -0.04 -5.58
CA TYR A 91 10.21 -0.52 -4.21
C TYR A 91 9.68 -1.95 -4.22
N PHE A 92 10.21 -2.80 -3.32
CA PHE A 92 9.72 -4.16 -3.19
C PHE A 92 8.79 -4.33 -1.98
N PHE A 93 7.84 -5.26 -2.12
CA PHE A 93 6.97 -5.73 -1.05
C PHE A 93 7.06 -7.25 -1.02
N GLU A 94 7.75 -7.76 -0.03
CA GLU A 94 8.07 -9.17 0.12
C GLU A 94 7.08 -9.87 1.06
N GLY A 95 6.38 -10.89 0.55
CA GLY A 95 5.43 -11.66 1.31
C GLY A 95 4.10 -10.94 1.58
N HIS A 96 3.44 -11.32 2.65
CA HIS A 96 2.05 -10.98 2.94
C HIS A 96 1.88 -9.61 3.62
N VAL A 97 2.51 -8.57 3.06
CA VAL A 97 2.42 -7.19 3.57
C VAL A 97 0.97 -6.70 3.40
N PRO A 98 0.28 -6.23 4.48
CA PRO A 98 -1.08 -5.71 4.36
C PRO A 98 -1.15 -4.45 3.49
N SER A 99 -2.20 -4.34 2.68
CA SER A 99 -2.44 -3.25 1.73
C SER A 99 -2.30 -1.86 2.33
N LYS A 100 -2.80 -1.67 3.57
CA LYS A 100 -2.70 -0.38 4.29
C LYS A 100 -1.25 0.09 4.48
N TYR A 101 -0.31 -0.84 4.70
CA TYR A 101 1.11 -0.50 4.88
C TYR A 101 1.82 -0.32 3.54
N VAL A 102 1.42 -1.06 2.50
CA VAL A 102 1.90 -0.80 1.14
C VAL A 102 1.51 0.61 0.70
N ARG A 103 0.25 0.99 0.87
CA ARG A 103 -0.26 2.32 0.55
C ARG A 103 0.47 3.41 1.32
N LYS A 104 0.51 3.29 2.65
CA LYS A 104 1.20 4.23 3.53
C LYS A 104 2.66 4.44 3.10
N PHE A 105 3.38 3.35 2.83
CA PHE A 105 4.78 3.39 2.40
C PHE A 105 4.97 4.14 1.07
N LEU A 106 4.11 3.87 0.09
CA LEU A 106 4.15 4.56 -1.22
C LEU A 106 3.82 6.04 -1.09
N GLU A 107 2.87 6.41 -0.22
CA GLU A 107 2.52 7.81 0.06
C GLU A 107 3.64 8.57 0.79
N GLU A 108 4.36 7.92 1.70
CA GLU A 108 5.51 8.52 2.43
C GLU A 108 6.67 8.85 1.49
N ASN A 109 6.79 8.18 0.34
CA ASN A 109 7.83 8.38 -0.66
C ASN A 109 9.25 8.44 -0.05
N ASN A 110 9.53 7.53 0.87
CA ASN A 110 10.80 7.48 1.60
C ASN A 110 11.94 7.00 0.68
N LYS A 111 12.76 7.94 0.20
CA LYS A 111 13.86 7.68 -0.74
C LYS A 111 15.01 6.88 -0.13
N ASP A 112 15.11 6.83 1.20
CA ASP A 112 16.11 6.05 1.90
C ASP A 112 15.68 4.59 2.07
N ALA A 113 14.41 4.28 1.79
CA ALA A 113 13.89 2.94 1.83
C ALA A 113 14.03 2.20 0.49
N ARG A 114 14.02 0.86 0.57
CA ARG A 114 14.01 -0.06 -0.57
C ARG A 114 12.69 -0.80 -0.69
N GLY A 115 11.96 -0.96 0.41
CA GLY A 115 10.69 -1.67 0.44
C GLY A 115 10.33 -2.21 1.81
N LEU A 116 9.26 -3.01 1.84
CA LEU A 116 8.76 -3.67 3.04
C LEU A 116 8.82 -5.19 2.93
N SER A 117 8.87 -5.88 4.07
CA SER A 117 8.69 -7.33 4.12
C SER A 117 7.83 -7.79 5.30
N VAL A 118 7.15 -8.91 5.10
CA VAL A 118 6.59 -9.77 6.14
C VAL A 118 7.26 -11.13 5.97
N PRO A 119 8.30 -11.45 6.78
CA PRO A 119 9.03 -12.70 6.67
C PRO A 119 8.13 -13.91 6.94
N GLY A 120 8.38 -14.99 6.22
CA GLY A 120 7.58 -16.20 6.34
C GLY A 120 6.16 -16.04 5.83
N MET A 121 5.21 -16.69 6.51
CA MET A 121 3.78 -16.73 6.14
C MET A 121 2.94 -16.76 7.43
N PRO A 122 2.90 -15.66 8.23
CA PRO A 122 2.19 -15.66 9.49
C PRO A 122 0.68 -15.81 9.28
N LEU A 123 0.05 -16.66 10.11
CA LEU A 123 -1.40 -16.87 10.05
C LEU A 123 -2.13 -15.56 10.39
N GLY A 124 -3.20 -15.28 9.65
CA GLY A 124 -3.98 -14.06 9.78
C GLY A 124 -3.44 -12.88 8.99
N SER A 125 -2.23 -12.97 8.37
CA SER A 125 -1.82 -11.98 7.38
C SER A 125 -2.65 -12.13 6.09
N PRO A 126 -2.79 -11.06 5.27
CA PRO A 126 -3.61 -11.09 4.07
C PRO A 126 -3.25 -12.25 3.12
N GLY A 127 -4.21 -13.12 2.81
CA GLY A 127 -4.01 -14.33 2.03
C GLY A 127 -3.58 -15.57 2.85
N MET A 128 -3.36 -15.40 4.16
CA MET A 128 -3.01 -16.45 5.11
C MET A 128 -4.06 -16.59 6.23
N GLU A 129 -5.30 -16.19 5.96
CA GLU A 129 -6.43 -16.35 6.87
C GLU A 129 -6.82 -17.82 6.97
N VAL A 130 -6.82 -18.36 8.20
CA VAL A 130 -7.20 -19.76 8.51
C VAL A 130 -8.01 -19.77 9.80
N ASP A 131 -9.32 -19.97 9.71
CA ASP A 131 -10.22 -20.25 10.84
C ASP A 131 -10.02 -19.35 12.08
N GLY A 132 -9.84 -18.03 11.86
CA GLY A 132 -9.62 -17.07 12.95
C GLY A 132 -8.28 -17.23 13.69
N LYS A 133 -7.38 -18.08 13.18
CA LYS A 133 -6.02 -18.22 13.75
C LYS A 133 -5.17 -16.99 13.39
N PHE A 134 -4.42 -16.55 14.37
CA PHE A 134 -3.52 -15.42 14.21
C PHE A 134 -2.16 -15.70 14.85
N THR A 135 -1.11 -15.28 14.16
CA THR A 135 0.26 -15.29 14.67
C THR A 135 0.76 -13.84 14.63
N PRO A 136 1.16 -13.23 15.75
CA PRO A 136 1.76 -11.89 15.75
C PRO A 136 2.95 -11.82 14.80
N TYR A 137 3.07 -10.71 14.06
CA TYR A 137 4.16 -10.49 13.11
C TYR A 137 4.48 -9.00 12.98
N ASP A 138 5.65 -8.73 12.41
CA ASP A 138 6.09 -7.39 12.11
C ASP A 138 6.12 -7.17 10.60
N VAL A 139 5.77 -5.96 10.19
CA VAL A 139 6.11 -5.42 8.89
C VAL A 139 7.45 -4.72 9.04
N LEU A 140 8.44 -5.14 8.28
CA LEU A 140 9.79 -4.60 8.34
C LEU A 140 10.04 -3.65 7.18
N ILE A 141 10.72 -2.53 7.43
CA ILE A 141 11.25 -1.62 6.40
C ILE A 141 12.72 -1.93 6.16
N HIS A 142 13.11 -1.97 4.89
CA HIS A 142 14.48 -2.18 4.44
C HIS A 142 15.05 -0.88 3.91
N LEU A 143 16.16 -0.43 4.48
CA LEU A 143 16.81 0.82 4.12
C LEU A 143 17.95 0.59 3.10
N ARG A 144 18.33 1.66 2.41
CA ARG A 144 19.40 1.60 1.38
C ARG A 144 20.79 1.40 1.96
N ASP A 145 20.98 1.77 3.23
CA ASP A 145 22.24 1.52 3.97
C ASP A 145 22.42 0.03 4.39
N GLY A 146 21.40 -0.81 4.13
CA GLY A 146 21.38 -2.22 4.46
C GLY A 146 20.75 -2.56 5.80
N THR A 147 20.33 -1.56 6.58
CA THR A 147 19.61 -1.78 7.84
C THR A 147 18.16 -2.20 7.60
N THR A 148 17.58 -2.84 8.59
CA THR A 148 16.18 -3.28 8.58
C THR A 148 15.58 -2.97 9.94
N GLU A 149 14.43 -2.31 9.95
CA GLU A 149 13.74 -1.84 11.15
C GLU A 149 12.28 -2.30 11.16
N VAL A 150 11.63 -2.24 12.31
CA VAL A 150 10.19 -2.49 12.43
C VAL A 150 9.43 -1.27 11.93
N TYR A 151 8.65 -1.45 10.85
CA TYR A 151 7.78 -0.43 10.29
C TYR A 151 6.40 -0.41 10.96
N ALA A 152 5.89 -1.60 11.28
CA ALA A 152 4.65 -1.76 12.03
C ALA A 152 4.60 -3.10 12.75
N GLU A 153 4.00 -3.10 13.92
CA GLU A 153 3.73 -4.30 14.72
C GLU A 153 2.26 -4.71 14.54
N ILE A 154 2.02 -5.97 14.20
CA ILE A 154 0.69 -6.56 14.08
C ILE A 154 0.53 -7.57 15.21
N ARG A 155 -0.34 -7.25 16.17
CA ARG A 155 -0.50 -8.05 17.39
C ARG A 155 -1.89 -8.68 17.53
N GLU A 156 -2.84 -8.24 16.68
CA GLU A 156 -4.22 -8.73 16.62
C GLU A 156 -4.76 -8.62 15.19
N LEU A 157 -5.92 -9.29 14.90
CA LEU A 157 -6.63 -9.22 13.60
C LEU A 157 -7.38 -7.90 13.44
#